data_b7e7cb0fffcba8cb87fba8d1ec1ae9ed
#
_entry.id   b7e7cb0fffcba8cb87fba8d1ec1ae9ed
#
_cell.length_a   1.000
_cell.length_b   1.000
_cell.length_c   1.000
_cell.angle_alpha   90.00
_cell.angle_beta   90.00
_cell.angle_gamma   90.00
#
_symmetry.space_group_name_H-M   'P 1'
#
loop_
_entity.id
_entity.type
_entity.pdbx_description
1 polymer ?
#
loop_
_entity_poly.entity_id
_entity_poly.type
_entity_poly.pdbx_seq_one_letter_code
_entity_poly.pdbx_strand_id
1 'polypeptide(L)'
;MTLVLTNEAGTVTVPSHVLVGIAVRAAESVDGIRVRRRRSVDVERRHVRLSVAARRGEPLVEAAERVQQAVAESLRAMCGIETKVDVAVGSLE
;
A
#
# COMPACT_ATOMS: atom_id res chain seq x y z
N MET A 1 -10.25 5.64 -9.54
CA MET A 1 -11.18 5.42 -8.42
C MET A 1 -10.95 6.41 -7.30
N THR A 2 -11.96 6.74 -6.58
CA THR A 2 -11.88 7.72 -5.49
C THR A 2 -12.48 7.11 -4.22
N LEU A 3 -11.79 7.25 -3.10
CA LEU A 3 -12.31 6.85 -1.82
C LEU A 3 -13.07 8.00 -1.19
N VAL A 4 -14.28 7.73 -0.73
CA VAL A 4 -15.14 8.72 -0.05
C VAL A 4 -15.25 8.31 1.41
N LEU A 5 -14.87 9.21 2.30
CA LEU A 5 -14.97 9.03 3.74
C LEU A 5 -16.04 9.96 4.27
N THR A 6 -16.99 9.42 5.02
CA THR A 6 -18.08 10.21 5.61
C THR A 6 -18.01 10.10 7.13
N ASN A 7 -18.09 11.23 7.81
CA ASN A 7 -18.15 11.31 9.26
C ASN A 7 -19.07 12.45 9.69
N GLU A 8 -19.16 12.71 10.98
CA GLU A 8 -20.03 13.79 11.53
C GLU A 8 -19.66 15.17 11.01
N ALA A 9 -18.40 15.41 10.68
CA ALA A 9 -17.95 16.70 10.16
C ALA A 9 -18.23 16.86 8.66
N GLY A 10 -18.62 15.79 7.97
CA GLY A 10 -18.91 15.82 6.53
C GLY A 10 -18.30 14.67 5.77
N THR A 11 -18.08 14.90 4.48
CA THR A 11 -17.53 13.90 3.58
C THR A 11 -16.16 14.33 3.11
N VAL A 12 -15.20 13.41 3.22
CA VAL A 12 -13.84 13.60 2.69
C VAL A 12 -13.65 12.67 1.51
N THR A 13 -13.21 13.22 0.39
CA THR A 13 -12.93 12.46 -0.82
C THR A 13 -11.43 12.38 -1.02
N VAL A 14 -10.90 11.15 -1.12
CA VAL A 14 -9.47 10.93 -1.35
C VAL A 14 -9.30 10.34 -2.74
N PRO A 15 -8.67 11.08 -3.67
CA PRO A 15 -8.42 10.56 -5.01
C PRO A 15 -7.52 9.32 -5.00
N SER A 16 -7.77 8.40 -5.92
CA SER A 16 -7.00 7.15 -5.98
C SER A 16 -5.50 7.37 -6.17
N HIS A 17 -5.09 8.40 -6.91
CA HIS A 17 -3.66 8.67 -7.11
C HIS A 17 -2.96 9.06 -5.79
N VAL A 18 -3.68 9.66 -4.86
CA VAL A 18 -3.14 9.98 -3.53
C VAL A 18 -2.95 8.70 -2.73
N LEU A 19 -3.95 7.81 -2.77
CA LEU A 19 -3.88 6.52 -2.09
C LEU A 19 -2.75 5.65 -2.65
N VAL A 20 -2.61 5.62 -3.97
CA VAL A 20 -1.50 4.91 -4.63
C VAL A 20 -0.17 5.49 -4.19
N GLY A 21 -0.03 6.81 -4.15
CA GLY A 21 1.19 7.47 -3.70
C GLY A 21 1.56 7.14 -2.26
N ILE A 22 0.59 7.09 -1.36
CA ILE A 22 0.80 6.72 0.04
C ILE A 22 1.25 5.26 0.12
N ALA A 23 0.57 4.36 -0.60
CA ALA A 23 0.89 2.94 -0.60
C ALA A 23 2.30 2.67 -1.14
N VAL A 24 2.67 3.32 -2.24
CA VAL A 24 4.01 3.19 -2.83
C VAL A 24 5.09 3.66 -1.86
N ARG A 25 4.91 4.84 -1.27
CA ARG A 25 5.88 5.37 -0.31
C ARG A 25 6.03 4.48 0.92
N ALA A 26 4.91 4.00 1.43
CA ALA A 26 4.92 3.10 2.59
C ALA A 26 5.64 1.80 2.27
N ALA A 27 5.34 1.19 1.13
CA ALA A 27 5.99 -0.04 0.70
C ALA A 27 7.50 0.16 0.52
N GLU A 28 7.91 1.25 -0.11
CA GLU A 28 9.33 1.52 -0.36
C GLU A 28 10.08 2.00 0.87
N SER A 29 9.40 2.32 1.96
CA SER A 29 10.04 2.60 3.25
C SER A 29 10.58 1.34 3.91
N VAL A 30 10.10 0.17 3.51
CA VAL A 30 10.62 -1.11 4.00
C VAL A 30 11.94 -1.40 3.30
N ASP A 31 12.98 -1.66 4.09
CA ASP A 31 14.32 -1.90 3.54
C ASP A 31 14.33 -3.10 2.58
N GLY A 32 14.99 -2.90 1.44
CA GLY A 32 15.09 -3.94 0.42
C GLY A 32 13.88 -4.12 -0.47
N ILE A 33 12.84 -3.29 -0.31
CA ILE A 33 11.62 -3.39 -1.08
C ILE A 33 11.53 -2.27 -2.11
N ARG A 34 11.09 -2.63 -3.33
CA ARG A 34 10.82 -1.68 -4.39
C ARG A 34 9.52 -2.03 -5.09
N VAL A 35 8.66 -1.04 -5.30
CA VAL A 35 7.43 -1.23 -6.06
C VAL A 35 7.81 -1.26 -7.55
N ARG A 36 7.43 -2.33 -8.23
CA ARG A 36 7.86 -2.56 -9.62
C ARG A 36 7.35 -1.49 -10.58
N ARG A 37 6.06 -1.16 -10.48
CA ARG A 37 5.42 -0.15 -11.33
C ARG A 37 4.26 0.47 -10.57
N ARG A 38 3.92 1.70 -10.87
CA ARG A 38 2.72 2.33 -10.30
C ARG A 38 1.45 1.55 -10.65
N ARG A 39 1.40 0.94 -11.83
CA ARG A 39 0.30 0.07 -12.24
C ARG A 39 0.21 -1.23 -11.45
N SER A 40 1.23 -1.54 -10.67
CA SER A 40 1.22 -2.69 -9.77
C SER A 40 0.45 -2.42 -8.49
N VAL A 41 -0.03 -1.20 -8.31
CA VAL A 41 -0.81 -0.82 -7.13
C VAL A 41 -2.24 -0.57 -7.55
N ASP A 42 -3.14 -1.36 -6.99
CA ASP A 42 -4.58 -1.26 -7.24
C ASP A 42 -5.28 -0.97 -5.91
N VAL A 43 -6.17 0.02 -5.91
CA VAL A 43 -6.92 0.41 -4.72
C VAL A 43 -8.40 0.34 -5.03
N GLU A 44 -9.10 -0.54 -4.37
CA GLU A 44 -10.53 -0.72 -4.55
C GLU A 44 -11.21 -1.03 -3.22
N ARG A 45 -12.26 -0.26 -2.88
CA ARG A 45 -13.14 -0.50 -1.72
C ARG A 45 -12.38 -0.83 -0.43
N ARG A 46 -11.40 -0.01 -0.05
CA ARG A 46 -10.56 -0.25 1.13
C ARG A 46 -9.71 -1.52 1.01
N HIS A 47 -9.47 -1.96 -0.19
CA HIS A 47 -8.58 -3.07 -0.48
C HIS A 47 -7.45 -2.56 -1.38
N VAL A 48 -6.22 -2.76 -0.93
CA VAL A 48 -5.03 -2.37 -1.69
C VAL A 48 -4.32 -3.64 -2.11
N ARG A 49 -4.03 -3.75 -3.39
CA ARG A 49 -3.21 -4.82 -3.93
C ARG A 49 -1.96 -4.19 -4.52
N LEU A 50 -0.82 -4.73 -4.18
CA LEU A 50 0.43 -4.24 -4.77
C LEU A 50 1.41 -5.35 -5.04
N SER A 51 2.23 -5.13 -6.09
CA SER A 51 3.31 -6.03 -6.45
C SER A 51 4.63 -5.33 -6.18
N VAL A 52 5.47 -5.96 -5.39
CA VAL A 52 6.77 -5.41 -5.01
C VAL A 52 7.88 -6.40 -5.37
N ALA A 53 9.08 -5.90 -5.46
CA ALA A 53 10.28 -6.72 -5.59
C ALA A 53 11.11 -6.58 -4.33
N ALA A 54 11.55 -7.70 -3.81
CA ALA A 54 12.44 -7.74 -2.65
C ALA A 54 13.88 -7.97 -3.12
N ARG A 55 14.83 -7.41 -2.39
CA ARG A 55 16.25 -7.65 -2.63
C ARG A 55 16.54 -9.15 -2.60
N ARG A 56 17.41 -9.58 -3.48
CA ARG A 56 17.83 -10.97 -3.56
C ARG A 56 18.33 -11.46 -2.20
N GLY A 57 17.82 -12.61 -1.75
CA GLY A 57 18.16 -13.19 -0.45
C GLY A 57 17.23 -12.78 0.68
N GLU A 58 16.35 -11.81 0.49
CA GLU A 58 15.37 -11.45 1.52
C GLU A 58 14.30 -12.54 1.70
N PRO A 59 13.90 -12.85 2.95
CA PRO A 59 12.79 -13.77 3.18
C PRO A 59 11.50 -13.17 2.66
N LEU A 60 10.92 -13.76 1.61
CA LEU A 60 9.79 -13.16 0.89
C LEU A 60 8.52 -13.02 1.73
N VAL A 61 8.21 -14.02 2.56
CA VAL A 61 7.01 -13.97 3.41
C VAL A 61 7.10 -12.85 4.44
N GLU A 62 8.24 -12.76 5.10
CA GLU A 62 8.46 -11.70 6.10
C GLU A 62 8.49 -10.32 5.46
N ALA A 63 9.07 -10.20 4.28
CA ALA A 63 9.07 -8.95 3.52
C ALA A 63 7.64 -8.54 3.17
N ALA A 64 6.82 -9.46 2.71
CA ALA A 64 5.42 -9.20 2.40
C ALA A 64 4.64 -8.73 3.63
N GLU A 65 4.86 -9.35 4.78
CA GLU A 65 4.20 -8.95 6.03
C GLU A 65 4.59 -7.54 6.45
N ARG A 66 5.86 -7.19 6.33
CA ARG A 66 6.33 -5.84 6.64
C ARG A 66 5.70 -4.79 5.73
N VAL A 67 5.60 -5.11 4.44
CA VAL A 67 4.97 -4.21 3.47
C VAL A 67 3.48 -4.05 3.78
N GLN A 68 2.77 -5.14 4.06
CA GLN A 68 1.36 -5.09 4.44
C GLN A 68 1.14 -4.18 5.63
N GLN A 69 1.96 -4.35 6.67
CA GLN A 69 1.85 -3.56 7.88
C GLN A 69 2.16 -2.09 7.63
N ALA A 70 3.24 -1.80 6.90
CA ALA A 70 3.63 -0.42 6.60
C ALA A 70 2.55 0.32 5.81
N VAL A 71 1.97 -0.33 4.80
CA VAL A 71 0.91 0.27 3.97
C VAL A 71 -0.36 0.49 4.80
N ALA A 72 -0.77 -0.52 5.57
CA ALA A 72 -1.97 -0.42 6.39
C ALA A 72 -1.84 0.69 7.45
N GLU A 73 -0.70 0.78 8.11
CA GLU A 73 -0.45 1.82 9.11
C GLU A 73 -0.42 3.22 8.50
N SER A 74 0.21 3.38 7.32
CA SER A 74 0.27 4.66 6.66
C SER A 74 -1.11 5.15 6.22
N LEU A 75 -1.93 4.26 5.69
CA LEU A 75 -3.30 4.61 5.29
C LEU A 75 -4.16 4.95 6.50
N ARG A 76 -4.00 4.24 7.60
CA ARG A 76 -4.69 4.56 8.85
C ARG A 76 -4.26 5.92 9.38
N ALA A 77 -2.95 6.19 9.43
CA ALA A 77 -2.42 7.43 9.98
C ALA A 77 -2.77 8.65 9.12
N MET A 78 -2.71 8.51 7.80
CA MET A 78 -2.91 9.62 6.89
C MET A 78 -4.36 9.83 6.46
N CYS A 79 -5.13 8.76 6.34
CA CYS A 79 -6.52 8.83 5.86
C CYS A 79 -7.55 8.37 6.89
N GLY A 80 -7.11 7.79 7.99
CA GLY A 80 -8.00 7.28 9.03
C GLY A 80 -8.82 6.07 8.61
N ILE A 81 -8.34 5.32 7.63
CA ILE A 81 -9.05 4.15 7.11
C ILE A 81 -8.34 2.84 7.43
N GLU A 82 -9.13 1.82 7.70
CA GLU A 82 -8.63 0.46 7.78
C GLU A 82 -8.72 -0.17 6.41
N THR A 83 -7.62 -0.75 5.95
CA THR A 83 -7.49 -1.27 4.61
C THR A 83 -6.95 -2.69 4.65
N LYS A 84 -7.53 -3.56 3.85
CA LYS A 84 -6.97 -4.86 3.60
C LYS A 84 -5.88 -4.70 2.54
N VAL A 85 -4.70 -5.23 2.81
CA VAL A 85 -3.53 -5.10 1.92
C VAL A 85 -3.07 -6.48 1.47
N ASP A 86 -3.11 -6.70 0.17
CA ASP A 86 -2.56 -7.91 -0.45
C ASP A 86 -1.27 -7.54 -1.17
N VAL A 87 -0.22 -8.30 -0.89
CA VAL A 87 1.11 -8.03 -1.43
C VAL A 87 1.61 -9.26 -2.18
N ALA A 88 1.96 -9.06 -3.43
CA ALA A 88 2.69 -10.07 -4.21
C ALA A 88 4.17 -9.67 -4.23
N VAL A 89 5.03 -10.57 -3.81
CA VAL A 89 6.47 -10.29 -3.71
C VAL A 89 7.24 -11.18 -4.65
N GLY A 90 8.09 -10.56 -5.48
CA GLY A 90 9.07 -11.26 -6.30
C GLY A 90 10.47 -10.87 -5.89
N SER A 91 11.45 -11.59 -6.41
CA SER A 91 12.85 -11.26 -6.20
C SER A 91 13.35 -10.26 -7.22
N LEU A 92 14.22 -9.35 -6.81
CA LEU A 92 15.00 -8.52 -7.72
C LEU A 92 16.11 -9.37 -8.34
N GLU A 93 16.21 -9.30 -9.64
CA GLU A 93 17.29 -9.97 -10.36
C GLU A 93 18.50 -9.06 -10.52
#